data_5f5cb7f65edb8dfb8a0531ec0447fe8b
#
_entry.id   5f5cb7f65edb8dfb8a0531ec0447fe8b
#
_cell.length_a   1.000
_cell.length_b   1.000
_cell.length_c   1.000
_cell.angle_alpha   90.00
_cell.angle_beta   90.00
_cell.angle_gamma   90.00
#
_symmetry.space_group_name_H-M   'P 1'
#
loop_
_entity.id
_entity.type
_entity.pdbx_description
1 polymer ?
#
loop_
_entity_poly.entity_id
_entity_poly.type
_entity_poly.pdbx_seq_one_letter_code
_entity_poly.pdbx_strand_id
1 'polypeptide(L)'
;MYLNEEEIGRAIRKKIANGTVRREDIFYTSKVWSTFSRPELVQTCLERSLKKLQLSYVDLYLIHCPMSFKPGEEIFPKDTHGKIIFDTVDLCSTWEAMEKCKDAGLAKSIGVSNFNRRQLEKILNKPGLKYKPVCNQVECHLYHNQSKLLEFCKSKDIVLSAYAALGSDPAKEWRNKNSPVILEDPVLNVVAEKHGQTPAQVALRYQLQRGVVVLAKSFREKRIKENFQAFDFHLTPEDMKTLDGLNRNMRYFEDAEFANHPEYPFLDEY
;
A
#
# COMPACT_ATOMS: atom_id res chain seq x y z
N MET A 1 7.55 1.55 -10.71
CA MET A 1 8.16 2.46 -9.74
C MET A 1 9.37 1.84 -9.02
N TYR A 2 9.26 0.66 -8.41
CA TYR A 2 10.35 0.09 -7.59
C TYR A 2 11.54 -0.50 -8.39
N LEU A 3 11.38 -0.69 -9.69
CA LEU A 3 12.41 -1.13 -10.65
C LEU A 3 13.12 -2.46 -10.30
N ASN A 4 12.47 -3.34 -9.54
CA ASN A 4 13.02 -4.61 -9.07
C ASN A 4 12.15 -5.85 -9.43
N GLU A 5 11.25 -5.70 -10.39
CA GLU A 5 10.32 -6.78 -10.77
C GLU A 5 11.04 -7.98 -11.41
N GLU A 6 12.12 -7.75 -12.14
CA GLU A 6 12.90 -8.84 -12.76
C GLU A 6 13.57 -9.73 -11.70
N GLU A 7 14.19 -9.12 -10.68
CA GLU A 7 14.82 -9.82 -9.57
C GLU A 7 13.80 -10.60 -8.75
N ILE A 8 12.65 -9.96 -8.47
CA ILE A 8 11.54 -10.61 -7.74
C ILE A 8 11.02 -11.79 -8.55
N GLY A 9 10.75 -11.61 -9.85
CA GLY A 9 10.30 -12.68 -10.74
C GLY A 9 11.28 -13.85 -10.78
N ARG A 10 12.56 -13.57 -10.87
CA ARG A 10 13.63 -14.59 -10.81
C ARG A 10 13.61 -15.35 -9.49
N ALA A 11 13.47 -14.65 -8.37
CA ALA A 11 13.41 -15.27 -7.04
C ALA A 11 12.18 -16.16 -6.88
N ILE A 12 11.01 -15.70 -7.32
CA ILE A 12 9.75 -16.47 -7.29
C ILE A 12 9.90 -17.76 -8.10
N ARG A 13 10.32 -17.64 -9.35
CA ARG A 13 10.48 -18.82 -10.23
C ARG A 13 11.50 -19.83 -9.69
N LYS A 14 12.63 -19.34 -9.11
CA LYS A 14 13.61 -20.21 -8.45
C LYS A 14 12.99 -21.01 -7.31
N LYS A 15 12.12 -20.38 -6.49
CA LYS A 15 11.48 -21.05 -5.36
C LYS A 15 10.36 -22.00 -5.79
N ILE A 16 9.69 -21.70 -6.89
CA ILE A 16 8.72 -22.63 -7.50
C ILE A 16 9.47 -23.84 -8.11
N ALA A 17 10.52 -23.59 -8.87
CA ALA A 17 11.29 -24.66 -9.56
C ALA A 17 11.94 -25.65 -8.59
N ASN A 18 12.37 -25.21 -7.42
CA ASN A 18 12.95 -26.09 -6.41
C ASN A 18 11.93 -26.69 -5.42
N GLY A 19 10.64 -26.49 -5.67
CA GLY A 19 9.55 -27.07 -4.86
C GLY A 19 9.33 -26.43 -3.49
N THR A 20 9.95 -25.27 -3.20
CA THR A 20 9.75 -24.57 -1.91
C THR A 20 8.31 -24.04 -1.78
N VAL A 21 7.74 -23.53 -2.86
CA VAL A 21 6.37 -22.98 -2.93
C VAL A 21 5.77 -23.29 -4.30
N ARG A 22 4.44 -23.31 -4.39
CA ARG A 22 3.69 -23.30 -5.66
C ARG A 22 3.31 -21.86 -6.00
N ARG A 23 2.96 -21.59 -7.26
CA ARG A 23 2.52 -20.24 -7.67
C ARG A 23 1.31 -19.75 -6.86
N GLU A 24 0.38 -20.65 -6.56
CA GLU A 24 -0.84 -20.35 -5.79
C GLU A 24 -0.59 -20.09 -4.30
N ASP A 25 0.56 -20.45 -3.76
CA ASP A 25 0.96 -20.16 -2.38
C ASP A 25 1.51 -18.72 -2.24
N ILE A 26 1.73 -18.03 -3.35
CA ILE A 26 2.27 -16.67 -3.38
C ILE A 26 1.16 -15.68 -3.75
N PHE A 27 0.93 -14.68 -2.88
CA PHE A 27 0.05 -13.56 -3.16
C PHE A 27 0.88 -12.36 -3.63
N TYR A 28 0.93 -12.14 -4.95
CA TYR A 28 1.72 -11.07 -5.54
C TYR A 28 0.85 -9.86 -5.89
N THR A 29 1.25 -8.69 -5.39
CA THR A 29 0.57 -7.42 -5.66
C THR A 29 1.44 -6.53 -6.57
N SER A 30 0.87 -6.05 -7.66
CA SER A 30 1.44 -4.99 -8.48
C SER A 30 0.53 -3.77 -8.51
N LYS A 31 1.04 -2.64 -9.00
CA LYS A 31 0.30 -1.37 -9.01
C LYS A 31 0.50 -0.66 -10.35
N VAL A 32 -0.59 -0.05 -10.85
CA VAL A 32 -0.50 0.90 -11.96
C VAL A 32 0.06 2.23 -11.45
N TRP A 33 1.09 2.72 -12.12
CA TRP A 33 1.71 3.99 -11.76
C TRP A 33 0.95 5.18 -12.37
N SER A 34 1.05 6.35 -11.77
CA SER A 34 0.32 7.57 -12.13
C SER A 34 0.47 8.02 -13.59
N THR A 35 1.57 7.70 -14.25
CA THR A 35 1.77 7.99 -15.69
C THR A 35 1.05 7.00 -16.62
N PHE A 36 0.41 5.98 -16.07
CA PHE A 36 -0.38 4.97 -16.77
C PHE A 36 -1.87 4.98 -16.37
N SER A 37 -2.34 6.06 -15.75
CA SER A 37 -3.73 6.15 -15.26
C SER A 37 -4.76 6.24 -16.38
N ARG A 38 -4.38 6.66 -17.60
CA ARG A 38 -5.29 6.67 -18.74
C ARG A 38 -5.78 5.26 -19.06
N PRO A 39 -7.09 5.05 -19.34
CA PRO A 39 -7.67 3.72 -19.52
C PRO A 39 -6.93 2.83 -20.51
N GLU A 40 -6.46 3.40 -21.61
CA GLU A 40 -5.72 2.69 -22.67
C GLU A 40 -4.31 2.24 -22.23
N LEU A 41 -3.79 2.78 -21.14
CA LEU A 41 -2.43 2.48 -20.63
C LEU A 41 -2.43 1.50 -19.46
N VAL A 42 -3.53 1.33 -18.75
CA VAL A 42 -3.62 0.51 -17.52
C VAL A 42 -3.20 -0.93 -17.78
N GLN A 43 -3.77 -1.57 -18.81
CA GLN A 43 -3.43 -2.95 -19.14
C GLN A 43 -2.00 -3.08 -19.63
N THR A 44 -1.52 -2.14 -20.45
CA THR A 44 -0.11 -2.11 -20.91
C THR A 44 0.86 -2.06 -19.74
N CYS A 45 0.55 -1.28 -18.70
CA CYS A 45 1.36 -1.22 -17.47
C CYS A 45 1.43 -2.59 -16.77
N LEU A 46 0.31 -3.28 -16.63
CA LEU A 46 0.27 -4.62 -16.03
C LEU A 46 1.03 -5.65 -16.87
N GLU A 47 0.85 -5.65 -18.17
CA GLU A 47 1.55 -6.56 -19.08
C GLU A 47 3.06 -6.36 -19.04
N ARG A 48 3.54 -5.11 -18.95
CA ARG A 48 4.96 -4.80 -18.72
C ARG A 48 5.48 -5.43 -17.41
N SER A 49 4.71 -5.32 -16.33
CA SER A 49 5.06 -5.95 -15.04
C SER A 49 5.08 -7.47 -15.15
N LEU A 50 4.05 -8.08 -15.75
CA LEU A 50 3.98 -9.53 -15.97
C LEU A 50 5.14 -10.06 -16.80
N LYS A 51 5.54 -9.31 -17.84
CA LYS A 51 6.70 -9.65 -18.69
C LYS A 51 8.00 -9.63 -17.88
N LYS A 52 8.24 -8.61 -17.06
CA LYS A 52 9.42 -8.52 -16.19
C LYS A 52 9.44 -9.63 -15.13
N LEU A 53 8.31 -9.90 -14.51
CA LEU A 53 8.13 -10.96 -13.53
C LEU A 53 8.20 -12.36 -14.16
N GLN A 54 7.87 -12.49 -15.47
CA GLN A 54 7.61 -13.75 -16.15
C GLN A 54 6.53 -14.56 -15.43
N LEU A 55 5.43 -13.89 -15.07
CA LEU A 55 4.23 -14.48 -14.48
C LEU A 55 3.06 -14.27 -15.44
N SER A 56 2.07 -15.15 -15.38
CA SER A 56 0.85 -15.07 -16.20
C SER A 56 -0.22 -14.17 -15.58
N TYR A 57 -0.19 -13.96 -14.27
CA TYR A 57 -1.12 -13.11 -13.53
C TYR A 57 -0.51 -12.56 -12.25
N VAL A 58 -1.12 -11.47 -11.75
CA VAL A 58 -0.93 -11.00 -10.37
C VAL A 58 -2.16 -11.35 -9.53
N ASP A 59 -1.98 -11.53 -8.22
CA ASP A 59 -3.09 -11.84 -7.31
C ASP A 59 -3.91 -10.59 -7.01
N LEU A 60 -3.25 -9.44 -6.92
CA LEU A 60 -3.89 -8.14 -6.70
C LEU A 60 -3.23 -7.06 -7.56
N TYR A 61 -4.05 -6.29 -8.28
CA TYR A 61 -3.62 -5.12 -9.02
C TYR A 61 -4.26 -3.87 -8.45
N LEU A 62 -3.47 -2.87 -8.08
CA LEU A 62 -3.92 -1.65 -7.41
C LEU A 62 -3.69 -0.41 -8.27
N ILE A 63 -4.58 0.57 -8.20
CA ILE A 63 -4.25 1.95 -8.56
C ILE A 63 -3.31 2.47 -7.48
N HIS A 64 -2.08 2.89 -7.82
CA HIS A 64 -1.04 3.23 -6.84
C HIS A 64 -1.38 4.48 -6.05
N CYS A 65 -1.92 5.49 -6.71
CA CYS A 65 -2.50 6.67 -6.08
C CYS A 65 -3.58 7.27 -7.01
N PRO A 66 -4.50 8.08 -6.46
CA PRO A 66 -5.59 8.66 -7.25
C PRO A 66 -5.14 9.76 -8.21
N MET A 67 -3.93 10.28 -8.01
CA MET A 67 -3.35 11.34 -8.86
C MET A 67 -2.80 10.77 -10.16
N SER A 68 -3.07 11.45 -11.26
CA SER A 68 -2.54 11.12 -12.59
C SER A 68 -1.46 12.10 -13.02
N PHE A 69 -0.42 11.59 -13.67
CA PHE A 69 0.69 12.36 -14.23
C PHE A 69 0.72 12.24 -15.75
N LYS A 70 1.35 13.21 -16.40
CA LYS A 70 1.56 13.17 -17.86
C LYS A 70 2.08 11.79 -18.28
N PRO A 71 1.43 11.12 -19.23
CA PRO A 71 1.89 9.83 -19.75
C PRO A 71 3.31 9.89 -20.30
N GLY A 72 4.07 8.81 -20.08
CA GLY A 72 5.45 8.71 -20.57
C GLY A 72 6.27 7.71 -19.78
N GLU A 73 7.54 7.60 -20.15
CA GLU A 73 8.48 6.67 -19.50
C GLU A 73 9.09 7.25 -18.21
N GLU A 74 9.02 8.57 -18.03
CA GLU A 74 9.49 9.21 -16.80
C GLU A 74 8.54 8.90 -15.64
N ILE A 75 9.11 8.45 -14.51
CA ILE A 75 8.33 8.14 -13.29
C ILE A 75 7.69 9.41 -12.73
N PHE A 76 8.43 10.52 -12.76
CA PHE A 76 7.99 11.82 -12.29
C PHE A 76 8.24 12.85 -13.42
N PRO A 77 7.30 12.98 -14.38
CA PRO A 77 7.45 13.90 -15.50
C PRO A 77 7.45 15.35 -14.99
N LYS A 78 8.50 16.10 -15.33
CA LYS A 78 8.71 17.47 -14.88
C LYS A 78 8.73 18.45 -16.04
N ASP A 79 8.26 19.66 -15.78
CA ASP A 79 8.40 20.78 -16.68
C ASP A 79 9.81 21.40 -16.62
N THR A 80 10.05 22.46 -17.38
CA THR A 80 11.32 23.20 -17.42
C THR A 80 11.67 23.88 -16.08
N HIS A 81 10.70 24.01 -15.17
CA HIS A 81 10.87 24.58 -13.83
C HIS A 81 10.99 23.48 -12.74
N GLY A 82 11.06 22.21 -13.12
CA GLY A 82 11.17 21.09 -12.20
C GLY A 82 9.87 20.69 -11.50
N LYS A 83 8.72 21.26 -11.89
CA LYS A 83 7.41 20.93 -11.33
C LYS A 83 6.82 19.71 -12.05
N ILE A 84 6.15 18.85 -11.28
CA ILE A 84 5.44 17.69 -11.83
C ILE A 84 4.34 18.13 -12.80
N ILE A 85 4.31 17.49 -13.94
CA ILE A 85 3.27 17.70 -14.95
C ILE A 85 2.12 16.73 -14.65
N PHE A 86 1.01 17.26 -14.19
CA PHE A 86 -0.20 16.50 -13.92
C PHE A 86 -0.94 16.15 -15.21
N ASP A 87 -1.78 15.11 -15.11
CA ASP A 87 -2.81 14.77 -16.09
C ASP A 87 -4.17 14.84 -15.42
N THR A 88 -5.23 14.94 -16.20
CA THR A 88 -6.60 14.91 -15.70
C THR A 88 -7.28 13.67 -16.24
N VAL A 89 -7.40 12.65 -15.39
CA VAL A 89 -8.03 11.38 -15.72
C VAL A 89 -9.13 11.10 -14.70
N ASP A 90 -10.33 10.78 -15.17
CA ASP A 90 -11.41 10.38 -14.27
C ASP A 90 -11.11 9.02 -13.64
N LEU A 91 -11.19 8.95 -12.30
CA LEU A 91 -10.92 7.73 -11.53
C LEU A 91 -11.83 6.56 -11.94
N CYS A 92 -13.07 6.85 -12.33
CA CYS A 92 -14.00 5.81 -12.80
C CYS A 92 -13.55 5.20 -14.14
N SER A 93 -12.97 6.01 -15.03
CA SER A 93 -12.43 5.52 -16.29
C SER A 93 -11.19 4.63 -16.10
N THR A 94 -10.30 5.01 -15.19
CA THR A 94 -9.16 4.16 -14.80
C THR A 94 -9.67 2.87 -14.16
N TRP A 95 -10.70 2.95 -13.30
CA TRP A 95 -11.28 1.76 -12.66
C TRP A 95 -11.90 0.79 -13.68
N GLU A 96 -12.59 1.27 -14.70
CA GLU A 96 -13.07 0.42 -15.78
C GLU A 96 -11.95 -0.36 -16.49
N ALA A 97 -10.81 0.26 -16.70
CA ALA A 97 -9.66 -0.44 -17.27
C ALA A 97 -9.08 -1.48 -16.30
N MET A 98 -9.13 -1.23 -14.98
CA MET A 98 -8.80 -2.24 -13.97
C MET A 98 -9.75 -3.45 -14.02
N GLU A 99 -11.05 -3.20 -14.17
CA GLU A 99 -12.06 -4.25 -14.34
C GLU A 99 -11.76 -5.13 -15.58
N LYS A 100 -11.36 -4.51 -16.71
CA LYS A 100 -10.94 -5.23 -17.91
C LYS A 100 -9.70 -6.10 -17.68
N CYS A 101 -8.72 -5.64 -16.91
CA CYS A 101 -7.57 -6.45 -16.53
C CYS A 101 -7.97 -7.71 -15.74
N LYS A 102 -8.96 -7.59 -14.86
CA LYS A 102 -9.52 -8.72 -14.12
C LYS A 102 -10.28 -9.67 -15.06
N ASP A 103 -11.11 -9.15 -15.94
CA ASP A 103 -11.84 -9.96 -16.94
C ASP A 103 -10.90 -10.74 -17.88
N ALA A 104 -9.77 -10.13 -18.24
CA ALA A 104 -8.73 -10.77 -19.04
C ALA A 104 -7.91 -11.82 -18.28
N GLY A 105 -8.15 -12.01 -16.98
CA GLY A 105 -7.42 -12.96 -16.13
C GLY A 105 -5.99 -12.53 -15.79
N LEU A 106 -5.60 -11.29 -16.09
CA LEU A 106 -4.27 -10.74 -15.79
C LEU A 106 -4.12 -10.38 -14.30
N ALA A 107 -5.24 -10.11 -13.62
CA ALA A 107 -5.31 -9.90 -12.19
C ALA A 107 -6.47 -10.68 -11.58
N LYS A 108 -6.24 -11.43 -10.51
CA LYS A 108 -7.30 -12.15 -9.79
C LYS A 108 -8.22 -11.21 -9.01
N SER A 109 -7.65 -10.16 -8.44
CA SER A 109 -8.36 -9.13 -7.68
C SER A 109 -7.85 -7.75 -8.05
N ILE A 110 -8.70 -6.74 -7.88
CA ILE A 110 -8.36 -5.35 -8.14
C ILE A 110 -8.74 -4.45 -6.96
N GLY A 111 -7.96 -3.41 -6.73
CA GLY A 111 -8.15 -2.49 -5.63
C GLY A 111 -7.45 -1.16 -5.87
N VAL A 112 -7.33 -0.39 -4.80
CA VAL A 112 -6.75 0.94 -4.84
C VAL A 112 -5.72 1.14 -3.73
N SER A 113 -4.93 2.21 -3.85
CA SER A 113 -3.97 2.62 -2.83
C SER A 113 -4.00 4.14 -2.70
N ASN A 114 -3.85 4.64 -1.46
CA ASN A 114 -3.89 6.06 -1.13
C ASN A 114 -5.21 6.77 -1.46
N PHE A 115 -6.32 6.06 -1.48
CA PHE A 115 -7.64 6.64 -1.68
C PHE A 115 -8.24 7.07 -0.34
N ASN A 116 -8.80 8.27 -0.31
CA ASN A 116 -9.65 8.72 0.78
C ASN A 116 -11.09 8.21 0.60
N ARG A 117 -11.96 8.46 1.60
CA ARG A 117 -13.36 8.05 1.55
C ARG A 117 -14.09 8.58 0.32
N ARG A 118 -13.96 9.87 0.00
CA ARG A 118 -14.61 10.50 -1.15
C ARG A 118 -14.29 9.79 -2.46
N GLN A 119 -13.03 9.44 -2.66
CA GLN A 119 -12.56 8.75 -3.86
C GLN A 119 -13.02 7.29 -3.91
N LEU A 120 -13.05 6.60 -2.76
CA LEU A 120 -13.67 5.28 -2.67
C LEU A 120 -15.16 5.32 -3.00
N GLU A 121 -15.92 6.27 -2.43
CA GLU A 121 -17.34 6.46 -2.72
C GLU A 121 -17.58 6.78 -4.20
N LYS A 122 -16.69 7.56 -4.84
CA LYS A 122 -16.78 7.84 -6.28
C LYS A 122 -16.73 6.55 -7.11
N ILE A 123 -15.83 5.61 -6.79
CA ILE A 123 -15.77 4.32 -7.47
C ILE A 123 -16.97 3.45 -7.11
N LEU A 124 -17.32 3.35 -5.82
CA LEU A 124 -18.42 2.50 -5.35
C LEU A 124 -19.80 2.89 -5.94
N ASN A 125 -19.97 4.18 -6.23
CA ASN A 125 -21.19 4.72 -6.83
C ASN A 125 -21.12 4.84 -8.36
N LYS A 126 -20.04 4.32 -8.98
CA LYS A 126 -19.88 4.36 -10.45
C LYS A 126 -21.05 3.62 -11.12
N PRO A 127 -21.76 4.24 -12.08
CA PRO A 127 -22.76 3.52 -12.89
C PRO A 127 -22.15 2.31 -13.59
N GLY A 128 -22.82 1.17 -13.49
CA GLY A 128 -22.36 -0.08 -14.13
C GLY A 128 -21.09 -0.67 -13.49
N LEU A 129 -20.81 -0.37 -12.22
CA LEU A 129 -19.72 -0.98 -11.49
C LEU A 129 -19.83 -2.50 -11.53
N LYS A 130 -18.81 -3.17 -12.07
CA LYS A 130 -18.76 -4.63 -12.16
C LYS A 130 -18.08 -5.26 -10.95
N TYR A 131 -16.96 -4.69 -10.53
CA TYR A 131 -16.20 -5.14 -9.38
C TYR A 131 -15.90 -3.95 -8.46
N LYS A 132 -16.26 -4.07 -7.18
CA LYS A 132 -15.82 -3.09 -6.18
C LYS A 132 -14.34 -3.30 -5.85
N PRO A 133 -13.61 -2.26 -5.38
CA PRO A 133 -12.26 -2.44 -4.84
C PRO A 133 -12.27 -3.43 -3.68
N VAL A 134 -11.40 -4.46 -3.73
CA VAL A 134 -11.28 -5.42 -2.61
C VAL A 134 -10.36 -4.90 -1.51
N CYS A 135 -9.50 -3.92 -1.83
CA CYS A 135 -8.46 -3.44 -0.93
C CYS A 135 -8.23 -1.93 -1.15
N ASN A 136 -7.99 -1.21 -0.06
CA ASN A 136 -7.36 0.10 -0.07
C ASN A 136 -6.05 0.02 0.71
N GLN A 137 -4.92 0.15 0.03
CA GLN A 137 -3.60 0.12 0.65
C GLN A 137 -3.15 1.55 0.96
N VAL A 138 -3.00 1.87 2.25
CA VAL A 138 -2.69 3.23 2.73
C VAL A 138 -1.54 3.24 3.72
N GLU A 139 -0.93 4.41 3.94
CA GLU A 139 -0.06 4.61 5.08
C GLU A 139 -0.84 4.40 6.37
N CYS A 140 -0.41 3.42 7.18
CA CYS A 140 -1.09 3.13 8.44
C CYS A 140 -0.12 2.55 9.46
N HIS A 141 0.01 3.22 10.61
CA HIS A 141 0.92 2.88 11.69
C HIS A 141 0.46 3.52 12.99
N LEU A 142 1.18 3.32 14.11
CA LEU A 142 0.80 3.79 15.44
C LEU A 142 0.57 5.32 15.52
N TYR A 143 1.32 6.12 14.73
CA TYR A 143 1.16 7.58 14.71
C TYR A 143 0.13 8.07 13.68
N HIS A 144 -0.38 7.16 12.85
CA HIS A 144 -1.43 7.42 11.86
C HIS A 144 -2.28 6.17 11.69
N ASN A 145 -3.17 5.92 12.64
CA ASN A 145 -3.85 4.63 12.75
C ASN A 145 -5.04 4.44 11.79
N GLN A 146 -5.46 5.48 11.07
CA GLN A 146 -6.51 5.41 10.06
C GLN A 146 -7.86 4.85 10.57
N SER A 147 -8.21 5.08 11.85
CA SER A 147 -9.38 4.43 12.48
C SER A 147 -10.67 4.71 11.71
N LYS A 148 -10.93 5.95 11.30
CA LYS A 148 -12.13 6.32 10.54
C LYS A 148 -12.17 5.67 9.17
N LEU A 149 -11.06 5.70 8.43
CA LEU A 149 -10.98 5.04 7.11
C LEU A 149 -11.10 3.52 7.24
N LEU A 150 -10.53 2.93 8.29
CA LEU A 150 -10.66 1.50 8.58
C LEU A 150 -12.13 1.09 8.81
N GLU A 151 -12.87 1.84 9.63
CA GLU A 151 -14.29 1.60 9.87
C GLU A 151 -15.09 1.74 8.57
N PHE A 152 -14.82 2.78 7.79
CA PHE A 152 -15.46 2.95 6.49
C PHE A 152 -15.17 1.78 5.56
N CYS A 153 -13.91 1.37 5.41
CA CYS A 153 -13.53 0.24 4.58
C CYS A 153 -14.22 -1.06 5.03
N LYS A 154 -14.24 -1.33 6.34
CA LYS A 154 -14.96 -2.48 6.91
C LYS A 154 -16.45 -2.46 6.59
N SER A 155 -17.11 -1.29 6.67
CA SER A 155 -18.53 -1.14 6.36
C SER A 155 -18.86 -1.41 4.88
N LYS A 156 -17.86 -1.35 4.00
CA LYS A 156 -17.97 -1.62 2.56
C LYS A 156 -17.37 -2.98 2.16
N ASP A 157 -16.92 -3.77 3.13
CA ASP A 157 -16.21 -5.02 2.90
C ASP A 157 -14.99 -4.80 1.98
N ILE A 158 -14.20 -3.78 2.30
CA ILE A 158 -12.93 -3.44 1.66
C ILE A 158 -11.83 -3.67 2.69
N VAL A 159 -10.82 -4.45 2.33
CA VAL A 159 -9.66 -4.70 3.20
C VAL A 159 -8.78 -3.45 3.23
N LEU A 160 -8.45 -2.96 4.41
CA LEU A 160 -7.39 -1.96 4.56
C LEU A 160 -6.05 -2.67 4.69
N SER A 161 -5.10 -2.30 3.83
CA SER A 161 -3.71 -2.78 3.89
C SER A 161 -2.78 -1.64 4.29
N ALA A 162 -1.91 -1.88 5.27
CA ALA A 162 -1.01 -0.88 5.83
C ALA A 162 0.37 -0.96 5.18
N TYR A 163 0.78 0.08 4.46
CA TYR A 163 2.20 0.29 4.18
C TYR A 163 2.82 1.21 5.23
N ALA A 164 4.15 1.25 5.31
CA ALA A 164 4.90 1.96 6.33
C ALA A 164 4.47 1.62 7.77
N ALA A 165 4.00 0.40 8.02
CA ALA A 165 3.50 -0.03 9.32
C ALA A 165 4.52 0.10 10.46
N LEU A 166 5.80 0.13 10.15
CA LEU A 166 6.92 0.36 11.07
C LEU A 166 7.48 1.79 10.99
N GLY A 167 6.76 2.70 10.31
CA GLY A 167 7.23 4.04 10.02
C GLY A 167 8.15 4.12 8.81
N SER A 168 8.96 5.16 8.77
CA SER A 168 9.92 5.42 7.71
C SER A 168 11.35 5.41 8.25
N ASP A 169 12.30 4.95 7.41
CA ASP A 169 13.73 4.92 7.73
C ASP A 169 14.25 6.37 7.92
N PRO A 170 14.80 6.71 9.10
CA PRO A 170 15.32 8.04 9.38
C PRO A 170 16.50 8.45 8.48
N ALA A 171 17.20 7.49 7.89
CA ALA A 171 18.32 7.74 6.99
C ALA A 171 17.91 8.18 5.57
N LYS A 172 16.61 8.20 5.25
CA LYS A 172 16.15 8.62 3.92
C LYS A 172 16.20 10.15 3.78
N GLU A 173 16.80 10.63 2.70
CA GLU A 173 17.00 12.07 2.43
C GLU A 173 15.67 12.84 2.30
N TRP A 174 14.65 12.22 1.73
CA TRP A 174 13.32 12.81 1.53
C TRP A 174 12.47 12.87 2.82
N ARG A 175 12.91 12.19 3.89
CA ARG A 175 12.21 12.20 5.17
C ARG A 175 12.51 13.50 5.92
N ASN A 176 11.48 14.08 6.53
CA ASN A 176 11.68 15.15 7.50
C ASN A 176 12.48 14.60 8.70
N LYS A 177 13.69 15.12 8.90
CA LYS A 177 14.63 14.68 9.94
C LYS A 177 14.08 14.83 11.36
N ASN A 178 13.09 15.72 11.55
CA ASN A 178 12.44 15.95 12.83
C ASN A 178 11.26 14.98 13.10
N SER A 179 10.90 14.13 12.14
CA SER A 179 9.84 13.15 12.33
C SER A 179 10.27 12.09 13.35
N PRO A 180 9.42 11.77 14.34
CA PRO A 180 9.73 10.78 15.35
C PRO A 180 9.90 9.38 14.74
N VAL A 181 10.66 8.51 15.39
CA VAL A 181 10.90 7.13 15.00
C VAL A 181 9.97 6.24 15.80
N ILE A 182 8.99 5.61 15.15
CA ILE A 182 7.97 4.77 15.83
C ILE A 182 8.61 3.69 16.70
N LEU A 183 9.65 3.02 16.22
CA LEU A 183 10.28 1.90 16.93
C LEU A 183 11.07 2.35 18.17
N GLU A 184 11.29 3.65 18.35
CA GLU A 184 11.94 4.25 19.51
C GLU A 184 10.92 4.83 20.50
N ASP A 185 9.61 4.72 20.24
CA ASP A 185 8.56 5.25 21.11
C ASP A 185 8.59 4.54 22.46
N PRO A 186 8.67 5.30 23.59
CA PRO A 186 8.77 4.71 24.93
C PRO A 186 7.59 3.82 25.30
N VAL A 187 6.36 4.22 24.91
CA VAL A 187 5.15 3.45 25.21
C VAL A 187 5.15 2.13 24.44
N LEU A 188 5.51 2.16 23.16
CA LEU A 188 5.66 0.95 22.35
C LEU A 188 6.71 0.01 22.95
N ASN A 189 7.84 0.55 23.41
CA ASN A 189 8.92 -0.26 23.99
C ASN A 189 8.49 -0.92 25.31
N VAL A 190 7.75 -0.22 26.18
CA VAL A 190 7.18 -0.80 27.42
C VAL A 190 6.25 -1.98 27.10
N VAL A 191 5.37 -1.84 26.11
CA VAL A 191 4.49 -2.93 25.70
C VAL A 191 5.31 -4.11 25.11
N ALA A 192 6.35 -3.82 24.34
CA ALA A 192 7.23 -4.83 23.78
C ALA A 192 7.96 -5.63 24.86
N GLU A 193 8.51 -4.96 25.86
CA GLU A 193 9.16 -5.60 27.03
C GLU A 193 8.19 -6.50 27.80
N LYS A 194 6.96 -6.04 28.06
CA LYS A 194 5.90 -6.80 28.74
C LYS A 194 5.63 -8.14 28.04
N HIS A 195 5.69 -8.18 26.71
CA HIS A 195 5.43 -9.38 25.93
C HIS A 195 6.67 -10.16 25.53
N GLY A 196 7.88 -9.69 25.87
CA GLY A 196 9.13 -10.29 25.44
C GLY A 196 9.30 -10.27 23.92
N GLN A 197 8.74 -9.26 23.25
CA GLN A 197 8.77 -9.09 21.80
C GLN A 197 9.55 -7.85 21.40
N THR A 198 9.89 -7.72 20.11
CA THR A 198 10.47 -6.48 19.60
C THR A 198 9.39 -5.41 19.39
N PRO A 199 9.74 -4.11 19.45
CA PRO A 199 8.81 -3.03 19.09
C PRO A 199 8.19 -3.20 17.71
N ALA A 200 8.96 -3.72 16.73
CA ALA A 200 8.47 -4.01 15.39
C ALA A 200 7.38 -5.09 15.40
N GLN A 201 7.58 -6.18 16.12
CA GLN A 201 6.58 -7.25 16.26
C GLN A 201 5.29 -6.74 16.90
N VAL A 202 5.39 -5.92 17.95
CA VAL A 202 4.22 -5.31 18.61
C VAL A 202 3.48 -4.36 17.66
N ALA A 203 4.18 -3.50 16.94
CA ALA A 203 3.57 -2.59 15.96
C ALA A 203 2.84 -3.34 14.83
N LEU A 204 3.41 -4.46 14.36
CA LEU A 204 2.76 -5.32 13.35
C LEU A 204 1.55 -6.06 13.94
N ARG A 205 1.69 -6.61 15.16
CA ARG A 205 0.59 -7.31 15.83
C ARG A 205 -0.59 -6.41 16.11
N TYR A 206 -0.35 -5.16 16.50
CA TYR A 206 -1.39 -4.15 16.67
C TYR A 206 -2.25 -4.01 15.41
N GLN A 207 -1.64 -3.90 14.24
CA GLN A 207 -2.39 -3.80 12.99
C GLN A 207 -3.18 -5.08 12.68
N LEU A 208 -2.56 -6.24 12.86
CA LEU A 208 -3.22 -7.53 12.63
C LEU A 208 -4.47 -7.70 13.51
N GLN A 209 -4.42 -7.32 14.77
CA GLN A 209 -5.55 -7.44 15.70
C GLN A 209 -6.70 -6.46 15.39
N ARG A 210 -6.41 -5.37 14.67
CA ARG A 210 -7.43 -4.44 14.15
C ARG A 210 -8.09 -4.95 12.86
N GLY A 211 -7.64 -6.09 12.30
CA GLY A 211 -8.09 -6.62 11.02
C GLY A 211 -7.47 -5.90 9.81
N VAL A 212 -6.31 -5.29 10.00
CA VAL A 212 -5.52 -4.63 8.94
C VAL A 212 -4.50 -5.61 8.40
N VAL A 213 -4.42 -5.75 7.08
CA VAL A 213 -3.31 -6.47 6.43
C VAL A 213 -2.07 -5.61 6.50
N VAL A 214 -0.96 -6.17 6.96
CA VAL A 214 0.25 -5.38 7.22
C VAL A 214 1.39 -5.78 6.31
N LEU A 215 2.08 -4.78 5.77
CA LEU A 215 3.27 -4.95 4.93
C LEU A 215 4.51 -4.52 5.71
N ALA A 216 5.46 -5.45 5.86
CA ALA A 216 6.71 -5.20 6.56
C ALA A 216 7.90 -5.51 5.64
N LYS A 217 8.50 -4.45 5.08
CA LYS A 217 9.65 -4.57 4.17
C LYS A 217 10.96 -4.65 4.96
N SER A 218 11.79 -5.61 4.67
CA SER A 218 13.18 -5.65 5.13
C SER A 218 14.09 -6.32 4.10
N PHE A 219 15.37 -5.92 4.09
CA PHE A 219 16.45 -6.62 3.36
C PHE A 219 17.32 -7.47 4.28
N ARG A 220 17.04 -7.47 5.60
CA ARG A 220 17.78 -8.27 6.58
C ARG A 220 16.98 -9.53 6.90
N GLU A 221 17.56 -10.70 6.61
CA GLU A 221 16.91 -12.00 6.80
C GLU A 221 16.37 -12.16 8.24
N LYS A 222 17.18 -11.80 9.24
CA LYS A 222 16.76 -11.83 10.66
C LYS A 222 15.46 -11.04 10.87
N ARG A 223 15.37 -9.79 10.37
CA ARG A 223 14.18 -8.95 10.52
C ARG A 223 12.98 -9.48 9.74
N ILE A 224 13.19 -10.12 8.58
CA ILE A 224 12.10 -10.77 7.83
C ILE A 224 11.49 -11.88 8.67
N LYS A 225 12.31 -12.74 9.29
CA LYS A 225 11.85 -13.80 10.20
C LYS A 225 11.14 -13.25 11.44
N GLU A 226 11.73 -12.25 12.09
CA GLU A 226 11.13 -11.58 13.27
C GLU A 226 9.77 -10.95 12.94
N ASN A 227 9.65 -10.25 11.82
CA ASN A 227 8.40 -9.63 11.41
C ASN A 227 7.29 -10.68 11.20
N PHE A 228 7.61 -11.85 10.67
CA PHE A 228 6.65 -12.93 10.49
C PHE A 228 6.17 -13.50 11.83
N GLN A 229 6.97 -13.46 12.88
CA GLN A 229 6.61 -13.90 14.24
C GLN A 229 5.57 -12.98 14.93
N ALA A 230 5.14 -11.89 14.30
CA ALA A 230 4.01 -11.10 14.76
C ALA A 230 2.69 -11.91 14.87
N PHE A 231 2.62 -13.08 14.26
CA PHE A 231 1.50 -14.02 14.39
C PHE A 231 1.54 -14.90 15.65
N ASP A 232 2.69 -14.98 16.34
CA ASP A 232 2.94 -15.97 17.39
C ASP A 232 2.47 -15.53 18.78
N PHE A 233 1.98 -14.31 18.96
CA PHE A 233 1.53 -13.78 20.25
C PHE A 233 0.31 -12.86 20.08
N HIS A 234 -0.30 -12.46 21.19
CA HIS A 234 -1.45 -11.55 21.22
C HIS A 234 -1.23 -10.40 22.20
N LEU A 235 -1.72 -9.22 21.82
CA LEU A 235 -1.82 -8.04 22.67
C LEU A 235 -3.13 -8.09 23.45
N THR A 236 -3.14 -7.67 24.69
CA THR A 236 -4.35 -7.53 25.50
C THR A 236 -5.20 -6.35 25.02
N PRO A 237 -6.51 -6.30 25.34
CA PRO A 237 -7.34 -5.14 25.06
C PRO A 237 -6.79 -3.83 25.64
N GLU A 238 -6.14 -3.91 26.81
CA GLU A 238 -5.48 -2.77 27.46
C GLU A 238 -4.26 -2.30 26.65
N ASP A 239 -3.43 -3.23 26.17
CA ASP A 239 -2.28 -2.90 25.29
C ASP A 239 -2.77 -2.25 24.00
N MET A 240 -3.82 -2.79 23.39
CA MET A 240 -4.43 -2.22 22.17
C MET A 240 -4.89 -0.79 22.41
N LYS A 241 -5.58 -0.51 23.53
CA LYS A 241 -6.03 0.82 23.90
C LYS A 241 -4.86 1.78 24.14
N THR A 242 -3.80 1.30 24.81
CA THR A 242 -2.56 2.06 25.05
C THR A 242 -1.90 2.46 23.74
N LEU A 243 -1.79 1.52 22.80
CA LEU A 243 -1.23 1.76 21.47
C LEU A 243 -2.10 2.66 20.59
N ASP A 244 -3.43 2.58 20.70
CA ASP A 244 -4.36 3.52 20.05
C ASP A 244 -4.10 4.96 20.47
N GLY A 245 -3.71 5.16 21.73
CA GLY A 245 -3.34 6.47 22.28
C GLY A 245 -2.11 7.12 21.67
N LEU A 246 -1.31 6.37 20.91
CA LEU A 246 -0.14 6.90 20.18
C LEU A 246 -0.50 7.65 18.91
N ASN A 247 -1.75 7.57 18.45
CA ASN A 247 -2.17 8.23 17.21
C ASN A 247 -1.99 9.75 17.29
N ARG A 248 -1.35 10.30 16.27
CA ARG A 248 -1.06 11.75 16.13
C ARG A 248 -1.61 12.31 14.82
N ASN A 249 -2.26 11.49 14.00
CA ASN A 249 -2.64 11.78 12.62
C ASN A 249 -1.46 12.29 11.77
N MET A 250 -0.28 11.75 12.02
CA MET A 250 0.97 12.15 11.39
C MET A 250 1.34 11.20 10.26
N ARG A 251 1.56 11.73 9.07
CA ARG A 251 2.07 10.98 7.92
C ARG A 251 3.58 11.13 7.79
N TYR A 252 4.24 10.09 7.31
CA TYR A 252 5.61 10.15 6.81
C TYR A 252 5.67 10.46 5.30
N PHE A 253 4.59 10.11 4.58
CA PHE A 253 4.46 10.25 3.12
C PHE A 253 3.31 11.21 2.83
N GLU A 254 3.61 12.50 2.95
CA GLU A 254 2.61 13.56 2.69
C GLU A 254 2.49 13.87 1.20
N ASP A 255 3.56 13.56 0.41
CA ASP A 255 3.62 13.86 -1.03
C ASP A 255 3.17 15.30 -1.35
N ALA A 256 3.56 16.27 -0.51
CA ALA A 256 3.10 17.66 -0.53
C ALA A 256 3.40 18.37 -1.85
N GLU A 257 4.38 17.90 -2.61
CA GLU A 257 4.67 18.40 -3.96
C GLU A 257 3.53 18.17 -4.95
N PHE A 258 2.60 17.26 -4.65
CA PHE A 258 1.43 16.95 -5.47
C PHE A 258 0.13 17.59 -4.94
N ALA A 259 0.18 18.40 -3.90
CA ALA A 259 -0.99 18.97 -3.23
C ALA A 259 -1.90 19.82 -4.15
N ASN A 260 -1.36 20.32 -5.26
CA ASN A 260 -2.14 21.06 -6.26
C ASN A 260 -2.90 20.16 -7.26
N HIS A 261 -2.74 18.83 -7.17
CA HIS A 261 -3.51 17.92 -8.02
C HIS A 261 -4.96 17.85 -7.54
N PRO A 262 -5.98 17.90 -8.42
CA PRO A 262 -7.40 17.87 -8.02
C PRO A 262 -7.79 16.64 -7.20
N GLU A 263 -7.14 15.51 -7.44
CA GLU A 263 -7.35 14.26 -6.73
C GLU A 263 -6.25 13.99 -5.67
N TYR A 264 -5.59 15.03 -5.15
CA TYR A 264 -4.68 14.84 -4.01
C TYR A 264 -5.47 14.37 -2.78
N PRO A 265 -5.13 13.20 -2.20
CA PRO A 265 -6.04 12.52 -1.29
C PRO A 265 -5.98 12.99 0.17
N PHE A 266 -4.95 13.78 0.56
CA PHE A 266 -4.63 14.00 1.97
C PHE A 266 -5.13 15.34 2.53
N LEU A 267 -5.99 16.07 1.79
CA LEU A 267 -6.68 17.26 2.27
C LEU A 267 -8.00 16.94 2.97
N ASP A 268 -8.59 15.80 2.67
CA ASP A 268 -9.81 15.33 3.32
C ASP A 268 -9.47 14.70 4.68
N GLU A 269 -10.43 14.65 5.59
CA GLU A 269 -10.23 14.12 6.94
C GLU A 269 -9.81 12.63 6.91
N TYR A 270 -10.40 11.85 6.04
CA TYR A 270 -10.09 10.44 5.80
C TYR A 270 -10.64 9.93 4.46
#